data_90a99ce1f77bf12748874c82c41d133e
#
_entry.id   90a99ce1f77bf12748874c82c41d133e
#
_cell.length_a   1.000
_cell.length_b   1.000
_cell.length_c   1.000
_cell.angle_alpha   90.00
_cell.angle_beta   90.00
_cell.angle_gamma   90.00
#
_symmetry.space_group_name_H-M   'P 1'
#
loop_
_entity.id
_entity.type
_entity.pdbx_description
1 polymer ?
#
loop_
_entity_poly.entity_id
_entity_poly.type
_entity_poly.pdbx_seq_one_letter_code
_entity_poly.pdbx_strand_id
1 'polypeptide(L)'
;MIKKSLISLMYEAASIQRWNDHIRPWTGFTELDKQAHKMFYAYVLAKCEGESVNMIKLIEGGIFEFFHRIVLTDIKPPIYHKLVKEKGFQIDNWVLSELEEHMDGIGGGFFERMKKYYLDKDYASLEKQILKAAHYHASNWEFKIIYPMNPQTFGIEQVKTEMAQGLAACDTFHGFRYFAGSKYLQEFLSLIGKLRYQQRWAKAVRMPETFVMGHMLVVAILSYFMSLELDNPCRKRLENNFFSGLFHDLP
;
A
#
# COMPACT_ATOMS: atom_id res chain seq x y z
N MET A 1 -17.67 -11.38 -11.00
CA MET A 1 -16.81 -11.04 -12.17
C MET A 1 -16.20 -9.66 -11.98
N ILE A 2 -14.90 -9.51 -12.18
CA ILE A 2 -14.15 -8.23 -11.99
C ILE A 2 -14.62 -7.21 -13.03
N LYS A 3 -15.11 -6.05 -12.58
CA LYS A 3 -15.60 -4.97 -13.45
C LYS A 3 -14.44 -4.20 -14.08
N LYS A 4 -14.62 -3.73 -15.33
CA LYS A 4 -13.66 -2.85 -16.01
C LYS A 4 -13.41 -1.56 -15.21
N SER A 5 -14.44 -1.01 -14.58
CA SER A 5 -14.36 0.19 -13.74
C SER A 5 -13.39 0.02 -12.57
N LEU A 6 -13.37 -1.16 -11.94
CA LEU A 6 -12.43 -1.47 -10.87
C LEU A 6 -10.98 -1.50 -11.36
N ILE A 7 -10.72 -2.08 -12.55
CA ILE A 7 -9.39 -2.09 -13.15
C ILE A 7 -8.94 -0.66 -13.48
N SER A 8 -9.84 0.16 -14.05
CA SER A 8 -9.56 1.56 -14.34
C SER A 8 -9.20 2.33 -13.06
N LEU A 9 -9.97 2.13 -11.99
CA LEU A 9 -9.73 2.74 -10.68
C LEU A 9 -8.33 2.37 -10.14
N MET A 10 -7.90 1.11 -10.24
CA MET A 10 -6.55 0.71 -9.81
C MET A 10 -5.46 1.47 -10.55
N TYR A 11 -5.63 1.72 -11.86
CA TYR A 11 -4.65 2.45 -12.66
C TYR A 11 -4.65 3.96 -12.40
N GLU A 12 -5.71 4.54 -11.83
CA GLU A 12 -5.71 5.95 -11.39
C GLU A 12 -4.60 6.21 -10.38
N ALA A 13 -4.26 5.24 -9.53
CA ALA A 13 -3.16 5.34 -8.59
C ALA A 13 -1.79 5.59 -9.24
N ALA A 14 -1.60 5.23 -10.52
CA ALA A 14 -0.39 5.54 -11.27
C ALA A 14 -0.31 7.02 -11.68
N SER A 15 -1.44 7.73 -11.72
CA SER A 15 -1.49 9.17 -11.99
C SER A 15 -1.35 10.02 -10.73
N ILE A 16 -1.56 9.44 -9.54
CA ILE A 16 -1.44 10.16 -8.26
C ILE A 16 0.04 10.33 -7.93
N GLN A 17 0.54 11.55 -8.15
CA GLN A 17 1.93 11.90 -7.85
C GLN A 17 2.12 12.14 -6.36
N ARG A 18 3.21 11.62 -5.81
CA ARG A 18 3.58 11.79 -4.41
C ARG A 18 4.59 12.91 -4.25
N TRP A 19 4.64 13.55 -3.09
CA TRP A 19 5.59 14.62 -2.75
C TRP A 19 5.45 15.89 -3.60
N ASN A 20 4.32 16.08 -4.27
CA ASN A 20 4.10 17.19 -5.21
C ASN A 20 3.97 18.57 -4.56
N ASP A 21 3.79 18.64 -3.25
CA ASP A 21 3.68 19.89 -2.47
C ASP A 21 4.99 20.32 -1.80
N HIS A 22 6.00 19.44 -1.73
CA HIS A 22 7.26 19.74 -1.07
C HIS A 22 8.40 19.89 -2.06
N ILE A 23 8.63 18.89 -2.90
CA ILE A 23 9.76 18.89 -3.80
C ILE A 23 9.53 17.89 -4.92
N ARG A 24 9.86 18.29 -6.13
CA ARG A 24 9.92 17.40 -7.27
C ARG A 24 11.36 17.25 -7.77
N PRO A 25 12.25 16.54 -7.05
CA PRO A 25 13.53 16.22 -7.64
C PRO A 25 13.39 15.18 -8.73
N TRP A 26 12.26 14.46 -8.77
CA TRP A 26 12.00 13.31 -9.62
C TRP A 26 10.53 13.20 -9.99
N THR A 27 10.26 13.07 -11.29
CA THR A 27 8.98 12.54 -11.78
C THR A 27 8.99 11.02 -11.56
N GLY A 28 7.94 10.44 -10.98
CA GLY A 28 7.82 8.98 -10.91
C GLY A 28 7.61 8.38 -9.55
N PHE A 29 7.45 9.16 -8.48
CA PHE A 29 6.91 8.61 -7.23
C PHE A 29 5.38 8.63 -7.28
N THR A 30 4.80 7.51 -7.72
CA THR A 30 3.35 7.33 -7.81
C THR A 30 2.79 6.64 -6.57
N GLU A 31 1.49 6.83 -6.33
CA GLU A 31 0.82 6.13 -5.24
C GLU A 31 0.74 4.63 -5.50
N LEU A 32 0.57 4.21 -6.77
CA LEU A 32 0.53 2.79 -7.14
C LEU A 32 1.83 2.07 -6.71
N ASP A 33 2.99 2.63 -7.09
CA ASP A 33 4.28 2.04 -6.75
C ASP A 33 4.57 2.06 -5.25
N LYS A 34 4.13 3.12 -4.55
CA LYS A 34 4.26 3.20 -3.11
C LYS A 34 3.42 2.13 -2.40
N GLN A 35 2.20 1.89 -2.85
CA GLN A 35 1.35 0.85 -2.27
C GLN A 35 1.90 -0.55 -2.55
N ALA A 36 2.48 -0.76 -3.72
CA ALA A 36 3.21 -1.99 -4.02
C ALA A 36 4.40 -2.18 -3.04
N HIS A 37 5.26 -1.17 -2.90
CA HIS A 37 6.40 -1.23 -1.97
C HIS A 37 5.96 -1.46 -0.52
N LYS A 38 4.86 -0.84 -0.09
CA LYS A 38 4.24 -1.10 1.20
C LYS A 38 3.89 -2.58 1.37
N MET A 39 3.35 -3.26 0.35
CA MET A 39 2.99 -4.67 0.46
C MET A 39 4.21 -5.60 0.57
N PHE A 40 5.35 -5.24 -0.04
CA PHE A 40 6.61 -5.95 0.19
C PHE A 40 7.09 -5.79 1.65
N TYR A 41 7.05 -4.56 2.19
CA TYR A 41 7.36 -4.33 3.61
C TYR A 41 6.39 -5.09 4.52
N ALA A 42 5.09 -5.05 4.23
CA ALA A 42 4.08 -5.75 5.02
C ALA A 42 4.32 -7.27 5.06
N TYR A 43 4.65 -7.87 3.91
CA TYR A 43 5.01 -9.29 3.84
C TYR A 43 6.20 -9.63 4.74
N VAL A 44 7.31 -8.87 4.62
CA VAL A 44 8.52 -9.12 5.40
C VAL A 44 8.27 -8.94 6.90
N LEU A 45 7.59 -7.84 7.29
CA LEU A 45 7.24 -7.58 8.69
C LEU A 45 6.35 -8.69 9.26
N ALA A 46 5.36 -9.15 8.49
CA ALA A 46 4.47 -10.24 8.90
C ALA A 46 5.23 -11.58 9.06
N LYS A 47 6.16 -11.89 8.16
CA LYS A 47 7.01 -13.09 8.30
C LYS A 47 7.96 -13.01 9.48
N CYS A 48 8.45 -11.81 9.82
CA CYS A 48 9.23 -11.59 11.04
C CYS A 48 8.39 -11.68 12.32
N GLU A 49 7.10 -11.34 12.29
CA GLU A 49 6.18 -11.49 13.42
C GLU A 49 5.74 -12.93 13.64
N GLY A 50 5.63 -13.72 12.57
CA GLY A 50 5.36 -15.16 12.65
C GLY A 50 3.88 -15.54 12.56
N GLU A 51 3.49 -16.61 13.26
CA GLU A 51 2.19 -17.28 13.09
C GLU A 51 0.99 -16.49 13.65
N SER A 52 1.22 -15.48 14.46
CA SER A 52 0.16 -14.61 15.01
C SER A 52 -0.57 -13.77 13.93
N VAL A 53 0.08 -13.59 12.76
CA VAL A 53 -0.45 -12.77 11.67
C VAL A 53 -1.41 -13.56 10.79
N ASN A 54 -2.61 -13.04 10.61
CA ASN A 54 -3.54 -13.57 9.61
C ASN A 54 -3.22 -12.96 8.23
N MET A 55 -2.49 -13.72 7.40
CA MET A 55 -2.03 -13.25 6.09
C MET A 55 -3.17 -12.83 5.15
N ILE A 56 -4.37 -13.42 5.26
CA ILE A 56 -5.54 -13.00 4.48
C ILE A 56 -6.01 -11.61 4.92
N LYS A 57 -6.11 -11.37 6.23
CA LYS A 57 -6.46 -10.03 6.73
C LYS A 57 -5.40 -8.98 6.37
N LEU A 58 -4.11 -9.37 6.34
CA LEU A 58 -3.03 -8.48 5.91
C LEU A 58 -3.15 -8.12 4.43
N ILE A 59 -3.37 -9.10 3.56
CA ILE A 59 -3.57 -8.90 2.11
C ILE A 59 -4.78 -8.01 1.88
N GLU A 60 -5.93 -8.38 2.44
CA GLU A 60 -7.17 -7.62 2.28
C GLU A 60 -7.05 -6.21 2.85
N GLY A 61 -6.47 -6.05 4.04
CA GLY A 61 -6.21 -4.73 4.62
C GLY A 61 -5.34 -3.85 3.72
N GLY A 62 -4.30 -4.43 3.11
CA GLY A 62 -3.47 -3.72 2.14
C GLY A 62 -4.24 -3.28 0.89
N ILE A 63 -5.12 -4.14 0.37
CA ILE A 63 -6.00 -3.84 -0.78
C ILE A 63 -7.04 -2.77 -0.37
N PHE A 64 -7.63 -2.87 0.81
CA PHE A 64 -8.61 -1.89 1.30
C PHE A 64 -7.98 -0.49 1.42
N GLU A 65 -6.82 -0.38 2.07
CA GLU A 65 -6.10 0.89 2.19
C GLU A 65 -5.64 1.44 0.84
N PHE A 66 -5.33 0.60 -0.14
CA PHE A 66 -5.04 1.00 -1.50
C PHE A 66 -6.24 1.69 -2.15
N PHE A 67 -7.43 1.08 -2.14
CA PHE A 67 -8.62 1.67 -2.71
C PHE A 67 -9.09 2.92 -1.95
N HIS A 68 -9.00 2.91 -0.62
CA HIS A 68 -9.29 4.09 0.20
C HIS A 68 -8.44 5.28 -0.24
N ARG A 69 -7.15 5.03 -0.48
CA ARG A 69 -6.23 6.09 -0.91
C ARG A 69 -6.56 6.64 -2.29
N ILE A 70 -7.02 5.80 -3.22
CA ILE A 70 -7.41 6.24 -4.56
C ILE A 70 -8.65 7.15 -4.48
N VAL A 71 -9.68 6.75 -3.74
CA VAL A 71 -10.91 7.53 -3.58
C VAL A 71 -10.63 8.88 -2.93
N LEU A 72 -9.78 8.93 -1.89
CA LEU A 72 -9.41 10.18 -1.22
C LEU A 72 -8.46 11.06 -2.03
N THR A 73 -7.83 10.49 -3.05
CA THR A 73 -6.89 11.17 -3.94
C THR A 73 -5.85 12.06 -3.24
N ASP A 74 -5.70 13.32 -3.63
CA ASP A 74 -4.56 14.19 -3.36
C ASP A 74 -4.78 15.08 -2.10
N ILE A 75 -5.24 14.49 -1.00
CA ILE A 75 -5.35 15.23 0.27
C ILE A 75 -3.97 15.28 0.94
N LYS A 76 -3.50 16.50 1.23
CA LYS A 76 -2.23 16.73 1.94
C LYS A 76 -2.21 16.05 3.31
N PRO A 77 -1.11 15.40 3.72
CA PRO A 77 -1.05 14.63 4.96
C PRO A 77 -1.53 15.37 6.23
N PRO A 78 -1.17 16.65 6.48
CA PRO A 78 -1.66 17.34 7.66
C PRO A 78 -3.18 17.55 7.66
N ILE A 79 -3.76 17.83 6.48
CA ILE A 79 -5.21 17.97 6.31
C ILE A 79 -5.90 16.62 6.48
N TYR A 80 -5.34 15.57 5.88
CA TYR A 80 -5.84 14.20 6.02
C TYR A 80 -5.90 13.75 7.48
N HIS A 81 -4.80 13.93 8.23
CA HIS A 81 -4.75 13.55 9.65
C HIS A 81 -5.80 14.30 10.49
N LYS A 82 -6.00 15.58 10.22
CA LYS A 82 -7.05 16.37 10.89
C LYS A 82 -8.45 15.84 10.54
N LEU A 83 -8.73 15.62 9.27
CA LEU A 83 -10.01 15.11 8.78
C LEU A 83 -10.34 13.74 9.37
N VAL A 84 -9.37 12.80 9.36
CA VAL A 84 -9.56 11.47 9.93
C VAL A 84 -9.82 11.53 11.44
N LYS A 85 -9.14 12.43 12.16
CA LYS A 85 -9.36 12.61 13.60
C LYS A 85 -10.77 13.14 13.90
N GLU A 86 -11.27 14.06 13.09
CA GLU A 86 -12.54 14.77 13.32
C GLU A 86 -13.74 14.03 12.70
N LYS A 87 -13.55 13.42 11.53
CA LYS A 87 -14.63 12.88 10.68
C LYS A 87 -14.32 11.49 10.10
N GLY A 88 -13.43 10.71 10.72
CA GLY A 88 -12.98 9.43 10.18
C GLY A 88 -14.13 8.50 9.79
N PHE A 89 -15.13 8.35 10.66
CA PHE A 89 -16.30 7.51 10.39
C PHE A 89 -17.09 7.96 9.14
N GLN A 90 -17.28 9.28 8.97
CA GLN A 90 -17.98 9.81 7.79
C GLN A 90 -17.17 9.60 6.51
N ILE A 91 -15.85 9.77 6.58
CA ILE A 91 -14.94 9.55 5.46
C ILE A 91 -14.97 8.07 5.06
N ASP A 92 -14.88 7.15 6.02
CA ASP A 92 -14.89 5.72 5.75
C ASP A 92 -16.21 5.28 5.11
N ASN A 93 -17.36 5.78 5.60
CA ASN A 93 -18.66 5.49 4.99
C ASN A 93 -18.79 6.08 3.57
N TRP A 94 -18.29 7.29 3.34
CA TRP A 94 -18.28 7.87 2.01
C TRP A 94 -17.39 7.06 1.05
N VAL A 95 -16.18 6.70 1.46
CA VAL A 95 -15.29 5.84 0.65
C VAL A 95 -15.96 4.51 0.32
N LEU A 96 -16.65 3.89 1.28
CA LEU A 96 -17.39 2.65 1.06
C LEU A 96 -18.50 2.83 0.04
N SER A 97 -19.25 3.95 0.09
CA SER A 97 -20.31 4.22 -0.89
C SER A 97 -19.76 4.43 -2.31
N GLU A 98 -18.62 5.12 -2.46
CA GLU A 98 -17.96 5.29 -3.76
C GLU A 98 -17.44 3.96 -4.34
N LEU A 99 -17.00 3.04 -3.47
CA LEU A 99 -16.43 1.75 -3.89
C LEU A 99 -17.50 0.68 -4.15
N GLU A 100 -18.70 0.80 -3.61
CA GLU A 100 -19.70 -0.27 -3.63
C GLU A 100 -20.02 -0.76 -5.05
N GLU A 101 -20.27 0.15 -5.98
CA GLU A 101 -20.54 -0.22 -7.37
C GLU A 101 -19.32 -0.88 -8.06
N HIS A 102 -18.11 -0.41 -7.77
CA HIS A 102 -16.88 -0.98 -8.34
C HIS A 102 -16.58 -2.39 -7.83
N MET A 103 -16.91 -2.65 -6.54
CA MET A 103 -16.64 -3.92 -5.86
C MET A 103 -17.77 -4.95 -6.04
N ASP A 104 -18.93 -4.52 -6.53
CA ASP A 104 -20.04 -5.42 -6.82
C ASP A 104 -19.61 -6.49 -7.82
N GLY A 105 -19.84 -7.75 -7.46
CA GLY A 105 -19.43 -8.91 -8.24
C GLY A 105 -18.09 -9.52 -7.84
N ILE A 106 -17.34 -8.97 -6.84
CA ILE A 106 -16.23 -9.67 -6.21
C ILE A 106 -16.79 -10.67 -5.21
N GLY A 107 -16.44 -11.94 -5.41
CA GLY A 107 -16.94 -13.05 -4.60
C GLY A 107 -16.39 -13.10 -3.17
N GLY A 108 -16.78 -14.16 -2.45
CA GLY A 108 -16.22 -14.52 -1.15
C GLY A 108 -16.49 -13.53 0.00
N GLY A 109 -17.48 -12.63 -0.13
CA GLY A 109 -17.81 -11.65 0.93
C GLY A 109 -16.72 -10.57 1.13
N PHE A 110 -15.97 -10.26 0.08
CA PHE A 110 -14.83 -9.32 0.13
C PHE A 110 -15.26 -7.92 0.59
N PHE A 111 -16.33 -7.37 0.02
CA PHE A 111 -16.81 -6.03 0.35
C PHE A 111 -17.35 -5.93 1.79
N GLU A 112 -17.98 -6.98 2.31
CA GLU A 112 -18.41 -7.01 3.72
C GLU A 112 -17.21 -7.03 4.69
N ARG A 113 -16.11 -7.70 4.33
CA ARG A 113 -14.88 -7.63 5.13
C ARG A 113 -14.21 -6.26 5.02
N MET A 114 -14.32 -5.56 3.88
CA MET A 114 -13.88 -4.17 3.72
C MET A 114 -14.66 -3.23 4.65
N LYS A 115 -15.99 -3.33 4.68
CA LYS A 115 -16.83 -2.58 5.65
C LYS A 115 -16.38 -2.84 7.08
N LYS A 116 -16.17 -4.10 7.45
CA LYS A 116 -15.71 -4.46 8.78
C LYS A 116 -14.32 -3.90 9.08
N TYR A 117 -13.41 -3.90 8.12
CA TYR A 117 -12.06 -3.35 8.30
C TYR A 117 -12.07 -1.87 8.67
N TYR A 118 -12.93 -1.08 8.04
CA TYR A 118 -13.02 0.37 8.31
C TYR A 118 -13.83 0.69 9.55
N LEU A 119 -14.96 0.02 9.77
CA LEU A 119 -15.93 0.41 10.79
C LEU A 119 -15.67 -0.26 12.15
N ASP A 120 -14.93 -1.36 12.19
CA ASP A 120 -14.56 -2.08 13.41
C ASP A 120 -13.06 -1.87 13.72
N LYS A 121 -12.78 -1.14 14.80
CA LYS A 121 -11.40 -0.81 15.20
C LYS A 121 -10.60 -2.04 15.64
N ASP A 122 -11.27 -3.03 16.18
CA ASP A 122 -10.66 -4.25 16.72
C ASP A 122 -10.42 -5.31 15.64
N TYR A 123 -11.10 -5.16 14.49
CA TYR A 123 -10.89 -6.06 13.36
C TYR A 123 -9.51 -5.87 12.76
N ALA A 124 -8.74 -6.96 12.65
CA ALA A 124 -7.39 -7.00 12.07
C ALA A 124 -6.40 -6.03 12.74
N SER A 125 -6.45 -5.88 14.07
CA SER A 125 -5.66 -4.89 14.82
C SER A 125 -4.14 -5.05 14.63
N LEU A 126 -3.61 -6.29 14.65
CA LEU A 126 -2.20 -6.57 14.39
C LEU A 126 -1.83 -6.27 12.92
N GLU A 127 -2.66 -6.71 11.99
CA GLU A 127 -2.43 -6.48 10.56
C GLU A 127 -2.47 -4.98 10.23
N LYS A 128 -3.36 -4.19 10.84
CA LYS A 128 -3.37 -2.72 10.73
C LYS A 128 -2.06 -2.09 11.25
N GLN A 129 -1.51 -2.59 12.37
CA GLN A 129 -0.22 -2.13 12.88
C GLN A 129 0.92 -2.45 11.91
N ILE A 130 0.94 -3.66 11.35
CA ILE A 130 1.93 -4.07 10.35
C ILE A 130 1.82 -3.21 9.08
N LEU A 131 0.61 -2.99 8.57
CA LEU A 131 0.38 -2.14 7.39
C LEU A 131 0.77 -0.69 7.63
N LYS A 132 0.52 -0.16 8.83
CA LYS A 132 0.98 1.18 9.23
C LYS A 132 2.50 1.27 9.25
N ALA A 133 3.19 0.29 9.84
CA ALA A 133 4.66 0.24 9.84
C ALA A 133 5.21 0.15 8.41
N ALA A 134 4.63 -0.71 7.58
CA ALA A 134 4.99 -0.86 6.18
C ALA A 134 4.80 0.45 5.39
N HIS A 135 3.72 1.19 5.67
CA HIS A 135 3.46 2.50 5.08
C HIS A 135 4.57 3.50 5.42
N TYR A 136 4.96 3.60 6.70
CA TYR A 136 6.04 4.50 7.10
C TYR A 136 7.40 4.10 6.52
N HIS A 137 7.72 2.81 6.45
CA HIS A 137 8.94 2.34 5.81
C HIS A 137 9.00 2.67 4.32
N ALA A 138 7.92 2.42 3.56
CA ALA A 138 7.85 2.75 2.14
C ALA A 138 7.97 4.26 1.90
N SER A 139 7.32 5.09 2.72
CA SER A 139 7.42 6.55 2.63
C SER A 139 8.80 7.07 3.05
N ASN A 140 9.41 6.47 4.07
CA ASN A 140 10.77 6.83 4.50
C ASN A 140 11.83 6.46 3.46
N TRP A 141 11.62 5.39 2.70
CA TRP A 141 12.49 5.05 1.58
C TRP A 141 12.48 6.15 0.52
N GLU A 142 11.30 6.67 0.17
CA GLU A 142 11.16 7.83 -0.72
C GLU A 142 11.84 9.08 -0.13
N PHE A 143 11.59 9.36 1.15
CA PHE A 143 12.11 10.53 1.82
C PHE A 143 13.65 10.54 1.89
N LYS A 144 14.28 9.38 2.09
CA LYS A 144 15.75 9.26 2.06
C LYS A 144 16.38 9.66 0.73
N ILE A 145 15.61 9.58 -0.37
CA ILE A 145 16.05 10.01 -1.71
C ILE A 145 15.78 11.50 -1.88
N ILE A 146 14.62 11.97 -1.44
CA ILE A 146 14.16 13.36 -1.59
C ILE A 146 14.96 14.31 -0.71
N TYR A 147 15.17 13.96 0.55
CA TYR A 147 15.75 14.86 1.56
C TYR A 147 17.15 15.38 1.19
N PRO A 148 18.13 14.55 0.75
CA PRO A 148 19.45 15.04 0.38
C PRO A 148 19.49 16.01 -0.80
N MET A 149 18.48 15.94 -1.67
CA MET A 149 18.39 16.81 -2.84
C MET A 149 17.74 18.17 -2.52
N ASN A 150 17.17 18.32 -1.35
CA ASN A 150 16.33 19.47 -1.01
C ASN A 150 16.46 19.93 0.46
N PRO A 151 17.68 20.01 1.00
CA PRO A 151 17.88 20.24 2.44
C PRO A 151 17.43 21.65 2.90
N GLN A 152 17.26 22.58 1.97
CA GLN A 152 16.90 23.98 2.27
C GLN A 152 15.40 24.29 2.02
N THR A 153 14.62 23.29 1.65
CA THR A 153 13.18 23.51 1.40
C THR A 153 12.43 23.76 2.69
N PHE A 154 11.59 24.79 2.69
CA PHE A 154 10.77 25.12 3.85
C PHE A 154 9.94 23.93 4.33
N GLY A 155 10.00 23.63 5.62
CA GLY A 155 9.25 22.54 6.25
C GLY A 155 9.89 21.16 6.13
N ILE A 156 11.00 20.96 5.41
CA ILE A 156 11.60 19.63 5.19
C ILE A 156 12.10 18.98 6.50
N GLU A 157 12.62 19.77 7.44
CA GLU A 157 13.05 19.27 8.76
C GLU A 157 11.87 18.83 9.63
N GLN A 158 10.72 19.50 9.49
CA GLN A 158 9.49 19.07 10.15
C GLN A 158 9.05 17.71 9.61
N VAL A 159 9.02 17.52 8.29
CA VAL A 159 8.70 16.24 7.65
C VAL A 159 9.64 15.12 8.11
N LYS A 160 10.94 15.41 8.22
CA LYS A 160 11.95 14.47 8.75
C LYS A 160 11.62 14.06 10.19
N THR A 161 11.25 15.02 11.03
CA THR A 161 10.89 14.76 12.42
C THR A 161 9.61 13.92 12.51
N GLU A 162 8.57 14.29 11.76
CA GLU A 162 7.30 13.56 11.71
C GLU A 162 7.49 12.12 11.21
N MET A 163 8.35 11.92 10.21
CA MET A 163 8.67 10.60 9.68
C MET A 163 9.38 9.73 10.74
N ALA A 164 10.34 10.30 11.46
CA ALA A 164 11.05 9.60 12.52
C ALA A 164 10.11 9.23 13.68
N GLN A 165 9.24 10.15 14.10
CA GLN A 165 8.23 9.90 15.12
C GLN A 165 7.23 8.84 14.69
N GLY A 166 6.77 8.89 13.43
CA GLY A 166 5.85 7.89 12.88
C GLY A 166 6.44 6.48 12.86
N LEU A 167 7.73 6.35 12.50
CA LEU A 167 8.43 5.07 12.57
C LEU A 167 8.62 4.59 14.00
N ALA A 168 9.01 5.47 14.92
CA ALA A 168 9.17 5.12 16.33
C ALA A 168 7.85 4.66 16.97
N ALA A 169 6.73 5.26 16.58
CA ALA A 169 5.40 4.86 17.03
C ALA A 169 4.93 3.50 16.49
N CYS A 170 5.66 2.89 15.56
CA CYS A 170 5.40 1.55 15.04
C CYS A 170 6.14 0.44 15.80
N ASP A 171 6.97 0.76 16.79
CA ASP A 171 7.64 -0.22 17.65
C ASP A 171 6.68 -0.85 18.68
N THR A 172 5.67 -1.54 18.17
CA THR A 172 4.60 -2.16 18.97
C THR A 172 4.55 -3.68 18.88
N PHE A 173 5.28 -4.28 17.94
CA PHE A 173 5.27 -5.72 17.69
C PHE A 173 6.68 -6.28 17.41
N HIS A 174 6.86 -7.58 17.64
CA HIS A 174 8.16 -8.24 17.54
C HIS A 174 8.77 -8.14 16.14
N GLY A 175 7.99 -8.37 15.09
CA GLY A 175 8.45 -8.35 13.70
C GLY A 175 9.04 -7.00 13.29
N PHE A 176 8.53 -5.88 13.84
CA PHE A 176 9.11 -4.56 13.62
C PHE A 176 10.52 -4.46 14.19
N ARG A 177 10.71 -4.89 15.45
CA ARG A 177 12.03 -4.87 16.12
C ARG A 177 13.02 -5.79 15.43
N TYR A 178 12.59 -6.99 15.05
CA TYR A 178 13.44 -7.94 14.32
C TYR A 178 13.89 -7.35 12.98
N PHE A 179 12.96 -6.78 12.20
CA PHE A 179 13.25 -6.11 10.94
C PHE A 179 14.22 -4.92 11.14
N ALA A 180 13.97 -4.08 12.15
CA ALA A 180 14.83 -2.93 12.45
C ALA A 180 16.28 -3.34 12.79
N GLY A 181 16.48 -4.50 13.40
CA GLY A 181 17.80 -5.08 13.69
C GLY A 181 18.47 -5.81 12.50
N SER A 182 17.72 -6.07 11.41
CA SER A 182 18.21 -6.86 10.27
C SER A 182 18.65 -5.98 9.10
N LYS A 183 19.93 -5.69 8.99
CA LYS A 183 20.48 -4.94 7.84
C LYS A 183 20.15 -5.61 6.51
N TYR A 184 20.27 -6.94 6.43
CA TYR A 184 19.98 -7.71 5.22
C TYR A 184 18.54 -7.50 4.70
N LEU A 185 17.56 -7.58 5.58
CA LEU A 185 16.15 -7.37 5.18
C LEU A 185 15.90 -5.92 4.73
N GLN A 186 16.52 -4.94 5.39
CA GLN A 186 16.41 -3.54 4.99
C GLN A 186 17.06 -3.29 3.61
N GLU A 187 18.23 -3.87 3.35
CA GLU A 187 18.92 -3.77 2.06
C GLU A 187 18.11 -4.47 0.95
N PHE A 188 17.54 -5.64 1.22
CA PHE A 188 16.67 -6.37 0.30
C PHE A 188 15.46 -5.51 -0.12
N LEU A 189 14.74 -4.94 0.84
CA LEU A 189 13.59 -4.10 0.52
C LEU A 189 13.98 -2.77 -0.13
N SER A 190 15.15 -2.24 0.19
CA SER A 190 15.72 -1.08 -0.50
C SER A 190 16.07 -1.40 -1.97
N LEU A 191 16.58 -2.60 -2.23
CA LEU A 191 16.85 -3.08 -3.59
C LEU A 191 15.56 -3.23 -4.40
N ILE A 192 14.54 -3.87 -3.81
CA ILE A 192 13.20 -3.98 -4.41
C ILE A 192 12.67 -2.59 -4.78
N GLY A 193 12.87 -1.59 -3.95
CA GLY A 193 12.45 -0.21 -4.20
C GLY A 193 12.92 0.34 -5.56
N LYS A 194 14.04 -0.16 -6.11
CA LYS A 194 14.54 0.26 -7.43
C LYS A 194 13.64 -0.15 -8.60
N LEU A 195 12.74 -1.13 -8.43
CA LEU A 195 11.75 -1.50 -9.44
C LEU A 195 10.74 -0.36 -9.72
N ARG A 196 10.67 0.63 -8.87
CA ARG A 196 9.89 1.87 -9.07
C ARG A 196 10.48 2.79 -10.14
N TYR A 197 11.72 2.54 -10.58
CA TYR A 197 12.39 3.29 -11.65
C TYR A 197 12.33 2.56 -13.00
N GLN A 198 11.93 1.30 -13.01
CA GLN A 198 11.86 0.50 -14.22
C GLN A 198 10.51 0.69 -14.89
N GLN A 199 10.49 1.51 -15.95
CA GLN A 199 9.28 1.75 -16.74
C GLN A 199 8.88 0.48 -17.50
N ARG A 200 7.61 0.12 -17.41
CA ARG A 200 7.04 -0.92 -18.25
C ARG A 200 6.66 -0.39 -19.61
N TRP A 201 6.90 -1.20 -20.64
CA TRP A 201 6.51 -0.86 -22.00
C TRP A 201 7.15 0.45 -22.51
N ALA A 202 8.41 0.69 -22.19
CA ALA A 202 9.15 1.89 -22.57
C ALA A 202 9.11 2.22 -24.09
N LYS A 203 8.84 1.20 -24.94
CA LYS A 203 8.69 1.36 -26.39
C LYS A 203 7.26 1.71 -26.86
N ALA A 204 6.29 1.69 -25.96
CA ALA A 204 4.89 2.00 -26.27
C ALA A 204 4.38 3.11 -25.36
N VAL A 205 3.86 4.18 -25.95
CA VAL A 205 3.24 5.28 -25.20
C VAL A 205 2.02 4.73 -24.46
N ARG A 206 2.02 4.87 -23.14
CA ARG A 206 0.90 4.52 -22.26
C ARG A 206 0.55 5.69 -21.35
N MET A 207 -0.72 5.85 -21.10
CA MET A 207 -1.22 6.82 -20.13
C MET A 207 -2.20 6.13 -19.19
N PRO A 208 -1.94 6.16 -17.88
CA PRO A 208 -0.72 6.67 -17.24
C PRO A 208 0.51 5.79 -17.48
N GLU A 209 1.70 6.37 -17.32
CA GLU A 209 2.94 5.59 -17.27
C GLU A 209 2.90 4.64 -16.08
N THR A 210 3.36 3.41 -16.28
CA THR A 210 3.41 2.39 -15.22
C THR A 210 4.81 1.81 -15.08
N PHE A 211 5.21 1.59 -13.84
CA PHE A 211 6.49 0.99 -13.50
C PHE A 211 6.30 -0.48 -13.10
N VAL A 212 7.39 -1.22 -13.08
CA VAL A 212 7.37 -2.67 -12.78
C VAL A 212 6.72 -2.93 -11.44
N MET A 213 7.08 -2.16 -10.41
CA MET A 213 6.56 -2.39 -9.06
C MET A 213 5.03 -2.21 -8.97
N GLY A 214 4.49 -1.14 -9.54
CA GLY A 214 3.04 -0.92 -9.57
C GLY A 214 2.28 -1.98 -10.35
N HIS A 215 2.86 -2.44 -11.48
CA HIS A 215 2.31 -3.56 -12.22
C HIS A 215 2.22 -4.84 -11.37
N MET A 216 3.27 -5.16 -10.59
CA MET A 216 3.27 -6.33 -9.71
C MET A 216 2.10 -6.30 -8.71
N LEU A 217 1.78 -5.12 -8.16
CA LEU A 217 0.62 -4.98 -7.26
C LEU A 217 -0.71 -5.23 -8.00
N VAL A 218 -0.88 -4.67 -9.19
CA VAL A 218 -2.10 -4.88 -9.99
C VAL A 218 -2.28 -6.37 -10.29
N VAL A 219 -1.21 -7.06 -10.70
CA VAL A 219 -1.23 -8.52 -10.93
C VAL A 219 -1.60 -9.27 -9.65
N ALA A 220 -1.02 -8.90 -8.51
CA ALA A 220 -1.31 -9.53 -7.21
C ALA A 220 -2.79 -9.37 -6.82
N ILE A 221 -3.34 -8.16 -6.94
CA ILE A 221 -4.76 -7.88 -6.61
C ILE A 221 -5.69 -8.66 -7.54
N LEU A 222 -5.42 -8.65 -8.86
CA LEU A 222 -6.24 -9.39 -9.82
C LEU A 222 -6.17 -10.90 -9.57
N SER A 223 -4.98 -11.44 -9.28
CA SER A 223 -4.80 -12.86 -8.93
C SER A 223 -5.57 -13.23 -7.66
N TYR A 224 -5.61 -12.34 -6.67
CA TYR A 224 -6.39 -12.52 -5.46
C TYR A 224 -7.90 -12.54 -5.77
N PHE A 225 -8.40 -11.55 -6.51
CA PHE A 225 -9.82 -11.47 -6.87
C PHE A 225 -10.28 -12.66 -7.71
N MET A 226 -9.48 -13.06 -8.71
CA MET A 226 -9.77 -14.26 -9.50
C MET A 226 -9.79 -15.52 -8.63
N SER A 227 -8.97 -15.58 -7.59
CA SER A 227 -8.96 -16.70 -6.66
C SER A 227 -10.19 -16.74 -5.75
N LEU A 228 -10.81 -15.59 -5.45
CA LEU A 228 -12.09 -15.53 -4.71
C LEU A 228 -13.28 -16.04 -5.52
N GLU A 229 -13.17 -16.08 -6.86
CA GLU A 229 -14.21 -16.62 -7.75
C GLU A 229 -14.17 -18.17 -7.87
N LEU A 230 -13.14 -18.80 -7.33
CA LEU A 230 -13.02 -20.27 -7.35
C LEU A 230 -13.97 -20.90 -6.33
N ASP A 231 -14.45 -22.11 -6.64
CA ASP A 231 -15.23 -22.91 -5.70
C ASP A 231 -14.37 -23.29 -4.48
N ASN A 232 -14.73 -22.75 -3.31
CA ASN A 232 -14.07 -23.03 -2.02
C ASN A 232 -12.54 -22.86 -2.03
N PRO A 233 -12.01 -21.67 -2.34
CA PRO A 233 -10.58 -21.44 -2.33
C PRO A 233 -10.04 -21.58 -0.91
N CYS A 234 -9.03 -22.43 -0.70
CA CYS A 234 -8.39 -22.52 0.60
C CYS A 234 -7.54 -21.26 0.87
N ARG A 235 -7.40 -20.90 2.15
CA ARG A 235 -6.62 -19.72 2.58
C ARG A 235 -5.21 -19.70 1.98
N LYS A 236 -4.55 -20.86 1.92
CA LYS A 236 -3.18 -20.97 1.41
C LYS A 236 -3.09 -20.64 -0.08
N ARG A 237 -4.12 -21.00 -0.87
CA ARG A 237 -4.18 -20.66 -2.29
C ARG A 237 -4.33 -19.15 -2.48
N LEU A 238 -5.22 -18.50 -1.72
CA LEU A 238 -5.40 -17.05 -1.76
C LEU A 238 -4.09 -16.32 -1.43
N GLU A 239 -3.42 -16.73 -0.35
CA GLU A 239 -2.11 -16.20 0.06
C GLU A 239 -1.07 -16.38 -1.05
N ASN A 240 -0.90 -17.61 -1.55
CA ASN A 240 0.10 -17.93 -2.55
C ASN A 240 -0.15 -17.18 -3.87
N ASN A 241 -1.38 -17.11 -4.36
CA ASN A 241 -1.69 -16.43 -5.61
C ASN A 241 -1.44 -14.92 -5.51
N PHE A 242 -1.78 -14.29 -4.38
CA PHE A 242 -1.46 -12.88 -4.17
C PHE A 242 0.05 -12.63 -4.17
N PHE A 243 0.79 -13.36 -3.34
CA PHE A 243 2.23 -13.13 -3.22
C PHE A 243 3.01 -13.60 -4.44
N SER A 244 2.59 -14.67 -5.12
CA SER A 244 3.18 -15.02 -6.43
C SER A 244 3.00 -13.89 -7.44
N GLY A 245 1.81 -13.26 -7.47
CA GLY A 245 1.58 -12.07 -8.30
C GLY A 245 2.42 -10.87 -7.86
N LEU A 246 2.63 -10.68 -6.55
CA LEU A 246 3.43 -9.58 -6.05
C LEU A 246 4.94 -9.75 -6.30
N PHE A 247 5.43 -10.97 -6.36
CA PHE A 247 6.86 -11.30 -6.47
C PHE A 247 7.30 -11.75 -7.86
N HIS A 248 6.39 -11.84 -8.85
CA HIS A 248 6.66 -12.53 -10.13
C HIS A 248 7.75 -11.88 -11.00
N ASP A 249 7.99 -10.58 -10.89
CA ASP A 249 9.01 -9.84 -11.64
C ASP A 249 10.27 -9.52 -10.79
N LEU A 250 10.44 -10.17 -9.63
CA LEU A 250 11.71 -10.10 -8.90
C LEU A 250 12.76 -10.93 -9.64
N PRO A 251 14.02 -10.41 -9.75
CA PRO A 251 15.12 -11.13 -10.37
C PRO A 251 15.55 -12.36 -9.58
#